data_8d7317fa80c6bb69ca4ad88626ec1263
#
_entry.id   8d7317fa80c6bb69ca4ad88626ec1263
#
_cell.length_a   1.000
_cell.length_b   1.000
_cell.length_c   1.000
_cell.angle_alpha   90.00
_cell.angle_beta   90.00
_cell.angle_gamma   90.00
#
_symmetry.space_group_name_H-M   'P 1'
#
loop_
_entity.id
_entity.type
_entity.pdbx_description
1 polymer ?
#
loop_
_entity_poly.entity_id
_entity_poly.type
_entity_poly.pdbx_seq_one_letter_code
_entity_poly.pdbx_strand_id
1 'polypeptide(L)'
;MIEFNKDNLKIDMEIGLLPFDQGSIAAILYPECDVAEKFGVEGLKNSDIVFSVIVYADRSFLSAQYTMDQDGGEEHHGYEPTEAEKELMWQLLENCSQQKYGCTLEKFPAVFQRMSQANHEVALN
;
A
#
# COMPACT_ATOMS: atom_id res chain seq x y z
N MET A 1 17.77 2.98 -14.59
CA MET A 1 16.49 2.49 -14.02
C MET A 1 16.16 3.28 -12.75
N ILE A 2 14.90 3.73 -12.61
CA ILE A 2 14.48 4.46 -11.42
C ILE A 2 14.22 3.47 -10.29
N GLU A 3 14.81 3.71 -9.13
CA GLU A 3 14.51 2.94 -7.93
C GLU A 3 13.66 3.79 -6.99
N PHE A 4 12.64 3.20 -6.36
CA PHE A 4 11.87 3.90 -5.35
C PHE A 4 12.74 4.21 -4.13
N ASN A 5 12.56 5.41 -3.58
CA ASN A 5 13.27 5.87 -2.39
C ASN A 5 12.32 6.75 -1.56
N LYS A 6 12.81 7.23 -0.43
CA LYS A 6 12.00 8.04 0.51
C LYS A 6 11.48 9.35 -0.09
N ASP A 7 12.05 9.81 -1.20
CA ASP A 7 11.67 11.08 -1.83
C ASP A 7 10.69 10.90 -2.98
N ASN A 8 10.58 9.69 -3.54
CA ASN A 8 9.75 9.46 -4.72
C ASN A 8 8.67 8.39 -4.54
N LEU A 9 8.47 7.91 -3.33
CA LEU A 9 7.38 6.97 -3.03
C LEU A 9 6.76 7.34 -1.68
N LYS A 10 5.45 7.53 -1.68
CA LYS A 10 4.68 7.90 -0.48
C LYS A 10 3.55 6.92 -0.26
N ILE A 11 3.05 6.85 0.96
CA ILE A 11 1.84 6.09 1.27
C ILE A 11 0.64 7.06 1.30
N ASP A 12 -0.52 6.58 0.85
CA ASP A 12 -1.74 7.37 0.91
C ASP A 12 -2.26 7.37 2.36
N MET A 13 -1.98 8.46 3.07
CA MET A 13 -2.34 8.58 4.48
C MET A 13 -3.85 8.74 4.71
N GLU A 14 -4.61 9.16 3.72
CA GLU A 14 -6.07 9.27 3.86
C GLU A 14 -6.71 7.89 3.91
N ILE A 15 -6.27 7.01 3.04
CA ILE A 15 -6.73 5.62 3.03
C ILE A 15 -6.02 4.82 4.12
N GLY A 16 -4.71 4.98 4.21
CA GLY A 16 -3.89 4.29 5.21
C GLY A 16 -3.78 2.81 4.95
N LEU A 17 -3.77 2.04 6.03
CA LEU A 17 -3.72 0.58 5.97
C LEU A 17 -5.13 0.03 6.05
N LEU A 18 -5.41 -0.98 5.24
CA LEU A 18 -6.72 -1.63 5.21
C LEU A 18 -6.55 -3.13 5.41
N PRO A 19 -7.38 -3.76 6.25
CA PRO A 19 -7.41 -5.22 6.32
C PRO A 19 -7.82 -5.77 4.95
N PHE A 20 -7.15 -6.81 4.54
CA PHE A 20 -7.45 -7.49 3.30
C PHE A 20 -7.85 -8.93 3.63
N ASP A 21 -7.70 -9.84 2.71
CA ASP A 21 -8.18 -11.20 2.90
C ASP A 21 -7.25 -11.99 3.84
N GLN A 22 -7.83 -12.79 4.73
CA GLN A 22 -7.13 -13.79 5.58
C GLN A 22 -5.99 -13.20 6.43
N GLY A 23 -6.22 -12.00 6.99
CA GLY A 23 -5.25 -11.39 7.89
C GLY A 23 -4.12 -10.64 7.21
N SER A 24 -4.19 -10.48 5.90
CA SER A 24 -3.26 -9.61 5.19
C SER A 24 -3.69 -8.15 5.29
N ILE A 25 -2.77 -7.27 4.95
CA ILE A 25 -2.96 -5.81 5.00
C ILE A 25 -2.70 -5.26 3.61
N ALA A 26 -3.59 -4.40 3.13
CA ALA A 26 -3.41 -3.70 1.86
C ALA A 26 -3.11 -2.23 2.12
N ALA A 27 -2.28 -1.64 1.28
CA ALA A 27 -1.98 -0.21 1.32
C ALA A 27 -1.81 0.32 -0.09
N ILE A 28 -2.24 1.55 -0.31
CA ILE A 28 -2.04 2.24 -1.58
C ILE A 28 -0.83 3.16 -1.42
N LEU A 29 0.12 3.02 -2.34
CA LEU A 29 1.29 3.87 -2.43
C LEU A 29 1.16 4.74 -3.67
N TYR A 30 1.77 5.91 -3.66
CA TYR A 30 1.79 6.73 -4.86
C TYR A 30 3.22 7.15 -5.18
N PRO A 31 3.63 6.87 -6.43
CA PRO A 31 4.95 7.26 -6.92
C PRO A 31 4.96 8.76 -7.26
N GLU A 32 6.09 9.41 -6.95
CA GLU A 32 6.36 10.78 -7.37
C GLU A 32 7.47 10.85 -8.41
N CYS A 33 7.68 9.74 -9.13
CA CYS A 33 8.65 9.63 -10.22
C CYS A 33 7.92 9.32 -11.53
N ASP A 34 8.65 9.27 -12.63
CA ASP A 34 8.09 8.94 -13.95
C ASP A 34 7.72 7.44 -13.96
N VAL A 35 6.44 7.16 -13.80
CA VAL A 35 5.96 5.77 -13.74
C VAL A 35 6.08 5.05 -15.09
N ALA A 36 5.99 5.78 -16.21
CA ALA A 36 6.16 5.17 -17.53
C ALA A 36 7.57 4.58 -17.66
N GLU A 37 8.57 5.34 -17.24
CA GLU A 37 9.94 4.85 -17.25
C GLU A 37 10.16 3.76 -16.20
N LYS A 38 9.61 3.94 -15.01
CA LYS A 38 9.77 2.99 -13.89
C LYS A 38 9.21 1.62 -14.26
N PHE A 39 7.99 1.57 -14.81
CA PHE A 39 7.31 0.31 -15.11
C PHE A 39 7.49 -0.15 -16.56
N GLY A 40 8.18 0.66 -17.39
CA GLY A 40 8.42 0.30 -18.78
C GLY A 40 7.16 0.34 -19.65
N VAL A 41 6.21 1.20 -19.35
CA VAL A 41 4.94 1.31 -20.07
C VAL A 41 4.83 2.68 -20.71
N GLU A 42 4.86 2.72 -22.05
CA GLU A 42 4.80 3.97 -22.79
C GLU A 42 3.44 4.66 -22.61
N GLY A 43 3.48 5.98 -22.38
CA GLY A 43 2.26 6.79 -22.29
C GLY A 43 1.57 6.75 -20.94
N LEU A 44 2.08 6.01 -19.98
CA LEU A 44 1.50 5.92 -18.64
C LEU A 44 1.80 7.19 -17.85
N LYS A 45 0.77 7.73 -17.20
CA LYS A 45 0.90 8.90 -16.30
C LYS A 45 0.64 8.45 -14.87
N ASN A 46 1.20 9.20 -13.91
CA ASN A 46 1.00 8.88 -12.49
C ASN A 46 -0.48 8.87 -12.09
N SER A 47 -1.29 9.74 -12.70
CA SER A 47 -2.73 9.79 -12.41
C SER A 47 -3.50 8.59 -12.98
N ASP A 48 -2.91 7.82 -13.88
CA ASP A 48 -3.57 6.70 -14.54
C ASP A 48 -3.29 5.37 -13.85
N ILE A 49 -2.51 5.36 -12.76
CA ILE A 49 -2.17 4.14 -12.06
C ILE A 49 -2.62 4.15 -10.61
N VAL A 50 -2.86 2.95 -10.10
CA VAL A 50 -2.93 2.69 -8.66
C VAL A 50 -1.82 1.70 -8.33
N PHE A 51 -0.90 2.11 -7.46
CA PHE A 51 0.20 1.25 -7.01
C PHE A 51 -0.10 0.83 -5.58
N SER A 52 -0.11 -0.47 -5.35
CA SER A 52 -0.52 -1.01 -4.05
C SER A 52 0.37 -2.17 -3.63
N VAL A 53 0.38 -2.42 -2.32
CA VAL A 53 1.07 -3.56 -1.75
C VAL A 53 0.09 -4.33 -0.86
N ILE A 54 0.27 -5.64 -0.81
CA ILE A 54 -0.41 -6.53 0.12
C ILE A 54 0.66 -7.24 0.92
N VAL A 55 0.55 -7.21 2.24
CA VAL A 55 1.57 -7.75 3.13
C VAL A 55 0.94 -8.57 4.25
N TYR A 56 1.73 -9.44 4.86
CA TYR A 56 1.40 -10.04 6.15
C TYR A 56 2.05 -9.21 7.27
N ALA A 57 1.32 -9.02 8.36
CA ALA A 57 1.77 -8.18 9.47
C ALA A 57 3.08 -8.67 10.10
N ASP A 58 3.36 -9.97 10.02
CA ASP A 58 4.59 -10.58 10.52
C ASP A 58 5.79 -10.39 9.58
N ARG A 59 5.60 -9.67 8.48
CA ARG A 59 6.60 -9.37 7.45
C ARG A 59 7.08 -10.59 6.66
N SER A 60 6.34 -11.70 6.71
CA SER A 60 6.69 -12.91 5.95
C SER A 60 6.35 -12.83 4.47
N PHE A 61 5.54 -11.84 4.06
CA PHE A 61 5.05 -11.73 2.69
C PHE A 61 4.86 -10.26 2.31
N LEU A 62 5.29 -9.92 1.11
CA LEU A 62 5.02 -8.63 0.49
C LEU A 62 4.82 -8.85 -1.01
N SER A 63 3.71 -8.38 -1.54
CA SER A 63 3.43 -8.40 -2.97
C SER A 63 3.05 -7.00 -3.42
N ALA A 64 3.70 -6.50 -4.46
CA ALA A 64 3.44 -5.19 -5.03
C ALA A 64 2.84 -5.34 -6.42
N GLN A 65 1.90 -4.45 -6.75
CA GLN A 65 1.29 -4.43 -8.08
C GLN A 65 0.89 -3.02 -8.46
N TYR A 66 0.81 -2.77 -9.76
CA TYR A 66 0.21 -1.56 -10.27
C TYR A 66 -0.97 -1.91 -11.18
N THR A 67 -2.00 -1.10 -11.08
CA THR A 67 -3.21 -1.26 -11.89
C THR A 67 -3.34 -0.05 -12.78
N MET A 68 -3.50 -0.28 -14.07
CA MET A 68 -3.69 0.78 -15.07
C MET A 68 -5.14 0.79 -15.50
N ASP A 69 -5.73 1.99 -15.56
CA ASP A 69 -7.06 2.18 -16.11
C ASP A 69 -6.90 2.50 -17.60
N GLN A 70 -7.32 1.57 -18.46
CA GLN A 70 -7.23 1.72 -19.89
C GLN A 70 -8.61 1.59 -20.53
N ASP A 71 -8.72 2.02 -21.80
CA ASP A 71 -9.96 1.91 -22.58
C ASP A 71 -10.45 0.47 -22.58
N GLY A 72 -11.59 0.23 -21.94
CA GLY A 72 -12.19 -1.08 -21.88
C GLY A 72 -11.93 -1.87 -20.62
N GLY A 73 -11.24 -1.32 -19.61
CA GLY A 73 -11.08 -2.00 -18.34
C GLY A 73 -9.77 -1.73 -17.63
N GLU A 74 -9.59 -2.44 -16.51
CA GLU A 74 -8.40 -2.33 -15.68
C GLU A 74 -7.40 -3.43 -16.03
N GLU A 75 -6.13 -3.08 -16.12
CA GLU A 75 -5.03 -4.03 -16.26
C GLU A 75 -4.21 -4.07 -14.98
N HIS A 76 -4.02 -5.27 -14.44
CA HIS A 76 -3.25 -5.50 -13.22
C HIS A 76 -1.90 -6.12 -13.55
N HIS A 77 -0.82 -5.52 -13.04
CA HIS A 77 0.53 -5.99 -13.28
C HIS A 77 1.29 -6.14 -11.97
N GLY A 78 1.93 -7.29 -11.77
CA GLY A 78 2.82 -7.48 -10.64
C GLY A 78 4.09 -6.65 -10.81
N TYR A 79 4.62 -6.16 -9.69
CA TYR A 79 5.89 -5.47 -9.65
C TYR A 79 6.80 -6.18 -8.66
N GLU A 80 8.01 -6.53 -9.08
CA GLU A 80 8.99 -7.17 -8.21
C GLU A 80 9.95 -6.11 -7.66
N PRO A 81 9.79 -5.69 -6.40
CA PRO A 81 10.66 -4.66 -5.83
C PRO A 81 12.08 -5.18 -5.61
N THR A 82 13.05 -4.28 -5.67
CA THR A 82 14.40 -4.58 -5.19
C THR A 82 14.38 -4.74 -3.67
N GLU A 83 15.45 -5.28 -3.10
CA GLU A 83 15.54 -5.42 -1.64
C GLU A 83 15.46 -4.07 -0.93
N ALA A 84 16.10 -3.04 -1.50
CA ALA A 84 16.03 -1.69 -0.95
C ALA A 84 14.61 -1.12 -1.03
N GLU A 85 13.91 -1.39 -2.11
CA GLU A 85 12.51 -0.95 -2.26
C GLU A 85 11.58 -1.68 -1.28
N LYS A 86 11.80 -2.96 -1.05
CA LYS A 86 11.04 -3.72 -0.05
C LYS A 86 11.21 -3.13 1.33
N GLU A 87 12.45 -2.83 1.70
CA GLU A 87 12.72 -2.21 3.00
C GLU A 87 12.03 -0.85 3.14
N LEU A 88 12.06 -0.04 2.09
CA LEU A 88 11.35 1.23 2.06
C LEU A 88 9.84 1.02 2.26
N MET A 89 9.25 0.06 1.55
CA MET A 89 7.83 -0.23 1.67
C MET A 89 7.46 -0.65 3.09
N TRP A 90 8.25 -1.53 3.73
CA TRP A 90 8.03 -1.90 5.12
C TRP A 90 8.11 -0.69 6.03
N GLN A 91 9.07 0.21 5.80
CA GLN A 91 9.21 1.43 6.59
C GLN A 91 7.99 2.34 6.44
N LEU A 92 7.49 2.52 5.23
CA LEU A 92 6.29 3.32 4.99
C LEU A 92 5.07 2.74 5.69
N LEU A 93 4.89 1.43 5.63
CA LEU A 93 3.78 0.75 6.29
C LEU A 93 3.87 0.87 7.81
N GLU A 94 5.05 0.67 8.37
CA GLU A 94 5.26 0.79 9.82
C GLU A 94 5.00 2.22 10.29
N ASN A 95 5.52 3.21 9.58
CA ASN A 95 5.29 4.61 9.92
C ASN A 95 3.81 4.98 9.84
N CYS A 96 3.10 4.49 8.84
CA CYS A 96 1.67 4.72 8.69
C CYS A 96 0.89 4.11 9.85
N SER A 97 1.22 2.89 10.23
CA SER A 97 0.58 2.21 11.36
C SER A 97 0.76 3.01 12.65
N GLN A 98 1.99 3.48 12.92
CA GLN A 98 2.27 4.24 14.13
C GLN A 98 1.62 5.62 14.11
N GLN A 99 1.68 6.33 12.99
CA GLN A 99 1.17 7.69 12.89
C GLN A 99 -0.35 7.75 12.84
N LYS A 100 -0.97 6.83 12.10
CA LYS A 100 -2.42 6.87 11.91
C LYS A 100 -3.18 6.07 12.96
N TYR A 101 -2.62 4.95 13.41
CA TYR A 101 -3.32 4.03 14.31
C TYR A 101 -2.67 3.88 15.69
N GLY A 102 -1.49 4.47 15.89
CA GLY A 102 -0.81 4.47 17.17
C GLY A 102 -0.27 3.11 17.60
N CYS A 103 0.00 2.22 16.67
CA CYS A 103 0.49 0.87 16.98
C CYS A 103 1.53 0.41 15.96
N THR A 104 2.24 -0.67 16.28
CA THR A 104 3.14 -1.31 15.33
C THR A 104 2.33 -1.98 14.22
N LEU A 105 2.96 -2.18 13.06
CA LEU A 105 2.34 -2.87 11.94
C LEU A 105 1.86 -4.28 12.35
N GLU A 106 2.65 -4.98 13.15
CA GLU A 106 2.30 -6.31 13.63
C GLU A 106 1.00 -6.31 14.42
N LYS A 107 0.75 -5.26 15.19
CA LYS A 107 -0.46 -5.13 16.02
C LYS A 107 -1.63 -4.50 15.29
N PHE A 108 -1.41 -3.95 14.11
CA PHE A 108 -2.44 -3.22 13.37
C PHE A 108 -3.72 -4.03 13.15
N PRO A 109 -3.68 -5.31 12.71
CA PRO A 109 -4.91 -6.04 12.47
C PRO A 109 -5.81 -6.14 13.70
N ALA A 110 -5.23 -6.38 14.88
CA ALA A 110 -6.00 -6.47 16.12
C ALA A 110 -6.54 -5.10 16.55
N VAL A 111 -5.74 -4.05 16.42
CA VAL A 111 -6.17 -2.69 16.75
C VAL A 111 -7.29 -2.26 15.82
N PHE A 112 -7.16 -2.50 14.52
CA PHE A 112 -8.20 -2.14 13.56
C PHE A 112 -9.52 -2.88 13.87
N GLN A 113 -9.44 -4.15 14.19
CA GLN A 113 -10.62 -4.94 14.54
C GLN A 113 -11.34 -4.37 15.75
N ARG A 114 -10.60 -3.97 16.80
CA ARG A 114 -11.18 -3.35 17.99
C ARG A 114 -11.84 -2.01 17.69
N MET A 115 -11.19 -1.18 16.86
CA MET A 115 -11.76 0.11 16.44
C MET A 115 -13.04 -0.10 15.64
N SER A 116 -13.06 -1.07 14.75
CA SER A 116 -14.24 -1.39 13.95
C SER A 116 -15.39 -1.90 14.82
N GLN A 117 -15.11 -2.73 15.81
CA GLN A 117 -16.11 -3.21 16.75
C GLN A 117 -16.69 -2.07 17.60
N ALA A 118 -15.82 -1.17 18.10
CA ALA A 118 -16.26 -0.01 18.88
C ALA A 118 -17.18 0.89 18.06
N ASN A 119 -16.83 1.15 16.79
CA ASN A 119 -17.67 1.94 15.91
C ASN A 119 -19.02 1.25 15.64
N HIS A 120 -19.02 -0.06 15.49
CA HIS A 120 -20.23 -0.83 15.28
C HIS A 120 -21.16 -0.78 16.51
N GLU A 121 -20.59 -0.92 17.71
CA GLU A 121 -21.34 -0.83 18.96
C GLU A 121 -21.98 0.55 19.13
N VAL A 122 -21.23 1.61 18.84
CA VAL A 122 -21.76 2.97 18.90
C VAL A 122 -22.89 3.15 17.90
N ALA A 123 -22.79 2.59 16.71
CA ALA A 123 -23.82 2.70 15.69
C ALA A 123 -25.12 1.97 16.06
N LEU A 124 -25.03 0.93 16.88
CA LEU A 124 -26.21 0.18 17.34
C LEU A 124 -26.93 0.85 18.51
N ASN A 125 -26.31 1.78 19.19
CA ASN A 125 -26.86 2.52 20.30
C ASN A 125 -27.47 3.84 19.84
#